data_2d7305d94ae693206b6ce9d4e23a619b
#
_entry.id   2d7305d94ae693206b6ce9d4e23a619b
#
_cell.length_a   1.000
_cell.length_b   1.000
_cell.length_c   1.000
_cell.angle_alpha   90.00
_cell.angle_beta   90.00
_cell.angle_gamma   90.00
#
_symmetry.space_group_name_H-M   'P 1'
#
loop_
_entity.id
_entity.type
_entity.pdbx_description
1 polymer ?
#
loop_
_entity_poly.entity_id
_entity_poly.type
_entity_poly.pdbx_seq_one_letter_code
_entity_poly.pdbx_strand_id
1 'polypeptide(L)'
;MAQKIELGIKGGLSLPNLTSSGGSEVSKGYKTISGPDITIVVDYKLSEKISIESGLEWSTQGGEKSGLQTIPASPELAQFFPPGSNIQYLYANFTSTVRLQYLMLPILLKYTMKLGNSERWKFYVDGGVFGGLLLTAKASADGSSKVYYEKSETQPVAPYPVTFDSTGDIKNQLHKGNFGVEGNLGLLYQINSIAVFIEGGGSYGFIDLQKNSQNGINHTGALIFRIGILFKIH
;
A
#
# COMPACT_ATOMS: atom_id res chain seq x y z
N MET A 1 -37.38 -2.44 -17.83
CA MET A 1 -36.53 -1.62 -16.97
C MET A 1 -35.10 -1.97 -17.25
N ALA A 2 -34.24 -1.00 -17.50
CA ALA A 2 -32.81 -1.30 -17.70
C ALA A 2 -32.22 -1.82 -16.40
N GLN A 3 -31.46 -2.88 -16.50
CA GLN A 3 -30.76 -3.53 -15.41
C GLN A 3 -29.76 -2.57 -14.77
N LYS A 4 -29.92 -2.32 -13.47
CA LYS A 4 -29.15 -1.29 -12.75
C LYS A 4 -27.95 -1.80 -11.97
N ILE A 5 -27.91 -3.12 -11.69
CA ILE A 5 -26.86 -3.72 -10.83
C ILE A 5 -26.07 -4.75 -11.61
N GLU A 6 -24.76 -4.64 -11.52
CA GLU A 6 -23.81 -5.66 -11.96
C GLU A 6 -22.99 -6.12 -10.76
N LEU A 7 -22.79 -7.43 -10.60
CA LEU A 7 -21.90 -8.01 -9.60
C LEU A 7 -20.67 -8.62 -10.27
N GLY A 8 -19.55 -8.58 -9.60
CA GLY A 8 -18.34 -9.12 -10.17
C GLY A 8 -17.23 -9.40 -9.19
N ILE A 9 -16.14 -9.84 -9.75
CA ILE A 9 -14.88 -10.03 -9.05
C ILE A 9 -13.76 -9.49 -9.93
N LYS A 10 -12.79 -8.84 -9.30
CA LYS A 10 -11.54 -8.44 -9.93
C LYS A 10 -10.36 -8.85 -9.05
N GLY A 11 -9.25 -9.16 -9.68
CA GLY A 11 -8.04 -9.51 -8.96
C GLY A 11 -6.79 -9.19 -9.76
N GLY A 12 -5.69 -9.03 -9.07
CA GLY A 12 -4.45 -8.63 -9.70
C GLY A 12 -3.33 -8.36 -8.72
N LEU A 13 -2.52 -7.36 -9.04
CA LEU A 13 -1.34 -6.97 -8.29
C LEU A 13 -1.48 -5.56 -7.75
N SER A 14 -1.22 -5.41 -6.47
CA SER A 14 -0.87 -4.15 -5.84
C SER A 14 0.66 -4.02 -5.82
N LEU A 15 1.15 -2.85 -6.23
CA LEU A 15 2.54 -2.42 -6.17
C LEU A 15 2.66 -1.26 -5.17
N PRO A 16 2.56 -1.55 -3.86
CA PRO A 16 2.54 -0.52 -2.85
C PRO A 16 3.91 0.06 -2.54
N ASN A 17 3.89 1.30 -2.09
CA ASN A 17 5.01 2.00 -1.49
C ASN A 17 4.53 2.79 -0.27
N LEU A 18 5.43 3.00 0.69
CA LEU A 18 5.19 3.88 1.83
C LEU A 18 5.79 5.25 1.56
N THR A 19 4.92 6.25 1.49
CA THR A 19 5.34 7.64 1.26
C THR A 19 5.60 8.32 2.61
N SER A 20 6.78 8.90 2.79
CA SER A 20 7.11 9.68 3.98
C SER A 20 6.55 11.09 3.88
N SER A 21 5.84 11.53 4.92
CA SER A 21 5.51 12.92 5.17
C SER A 21 6.21 13.37 6.45
N GLY A 22 7.10 14.34 6.36
CA GLY A 22 7.87 14.82 7.52
C GLY A 22 9.38 14.60 7.39
N GLY A 23 10.13 15.18 8.29
CA GLY A 23 11.60 15.24 8.23
C GLY A 23 12.35 14.00 8.72
N SER A 24 11.64 12.98 9.26
CA SER A 24 12.31 11.85 9.90
C SER A 24 13.05 10.96 8.90
N GLU A 25 14.32 10.75 9.12
CA GLU A 25 15.15 9.84 8.32
C GLU A 25 14.69 8.39 8.42
N VAL A 26 14.04 8.02 9.53
CA VAL A 26 13.53 6.65 9.75
C VAL A 26 12.37 6.31 8.80
N SER A 27 11.58 7.29 8.37
CA SER A 27 10.41 7.06 7.51
C SER A 27 10.70 7.13 6.01
N LYS A 28 11.90 7.56 5.61
CA LYS A 28 12.28 7.75 4.19
C LYS A 28 12.85 6.48 3.56
N GLY A 29 12.90 6.46 2.21
CA GLY A 29 13.65 5.47 1.44
C GLY A 29 12.92 4.15 1.19
N TYR A 30 11.61 4.07 1.42
CA TYR A 30 10.84 2.91 1.02
C TYR A 30 10.77 2.78 -0.50
N LYS A 31 10.92 1.55 -0.98
CA LYS A 31 10.73 1.10 -2.35
C LYS A 31 9.46 0.27 -2.46
N THR A 32 8.98 0.13 -3.66
CA THR A 32 7.80 -0.66 -4.00
C THR A 32 8.04 -2.15 -3.74
N ILE A 33 7.05 -2.80 -3.12
CA ILE A 33 6.92 -4.25 -3.07
C ILE A 33 5.77 -4.70 -3.97
N SER A 34 5.53 -5.99 -4.08
CA SER A 34 4.38 -6.54 -4.78
C SER A 34 3.54 -7.40 -3.85
N GLY A 35 2.23 -7.44 -4.10
CA GLY A 35 1.32 -8.32 -3.39
C GLY A 35 -0.02 -8.45 -4.10
N PRO A 36 -0.84 -9.44 -3.71
CA PRO A 36 -2.16 -9.63 -4.28
C PRO A 36 -3.12 -8.51 -3.92
N ASP A 37 -4.07 -8.31 -4.84
CA ASP A 37 -5.23 -7.42 -4.72
C ASP A 37 -6.46 -8.15 -5.28
N ILE A 38 -7.52 -8.26 -4.50
CA ILE A 38 -8.74 -8.97 -4.86
C ILE A 38 -9.94 -8.18 -4.38
N THR A 39 -10.93 -7.98 -5.26
CA THR A 39 -12.14 -7.20 -4.94
C THR A 39 -13.39 -7.96 -5.38
N ILE A 40 -14.38 -8.06 -4.51
CA ILE A 40 -15.76 -8.38 -4.88
C ILE A 40 -16.44 -7.04 -5.19
N VAL A 41 -17.02 -6.90 -6.39
CA VAL A 41 -17.49 -5.63 -6.95
C VAL A 41 -19.01 -5.61 -7.06
N VAL A 42 -19.59 -4.47 -6.74
CA VAL A 42 -20.97 -4.09 -7.05
C VAL A 42 -20.92 -2.80 -7.84
N ASP A 43 -21.44 -2.82 -9.08
CA ASP A 43 -21.54 -1.64 -9.93
C ASP A 43 -23.03 -1.27 -10.11
N TYR A 44 -23.43 -0.08 -9.64
CA TYR A 44 -24.79 0.42 -9.73
C TYR A 44 -24.89 1.49 -10.81
N LYS A 45 -25.61 1.19 -11.90
CA LYS A 45 -25.81 2.10 -13.05
C LYS A 45 -26.77 3.23 -12.69
N LEU A 46 -26.29 4.46 -12.71
CA LEU A 46 -27.11 5.67 -12.63
C LEU A 46 -27.65 6.09 -13.99
N SER A 47 -26.85 5.87 -15.04
CA SER A 47 -27.20 6.14 -16.44
C SER A 47 -26.44 5.18 -17.35
N GLU A 48 -26.59 5.32 -18.68
CA GLU A 48 -25.82 4.53 -19.65
C GLU A 48 -24.30 4.76 -19.55
N LYS A 49 -23.88 5.90 -19.06
CA LYS A 49 -22.46 6.31 -18.98
C LYS A 49 -21.93 6.41 -17.57
N ILE A 50 -22.79 6.55 -16.58
CA ILE A 50 -22.39 6.84 -15.20
C ILE A 50 -22.86 5.72 -14.29
N SER A 51 -21.97 5.20 -13.45
CA SER A 51 -22.28 4.28 -12.37
C SER A 51 -21.51 4.59 -11.10
N ILE A 52 -21.96 4.02 -10.00
CA ILE A 52 -21.20 3.96 -8.74
C ILE A 52 -20.71 2.54 -8.57
N GLU A 53 -19.41 2.39 -8.47
CA GLU A 53 -18.78 1.12 -8.14
C GLU A 53 -18.39 1.12 -6.66
N SER A 54 -18.68 0.03 -5.98
CA SER A 54 -18.25 -0.25 -4.60
C SER A 54 -17.92 -1.72 -4.45
N GLY A 55 -17.41 -2.13 -3.29
CA GLY A 55 -17.08 -3.53 -3.08
C GLY A 55 -16.29 -3.77 -1.80
N LEU A 56 -15.87 -5.02 -1.63
CA LEU A 56 -14.93 -5.39 -0.59
C LEU A 56 -13.61 -5.78 -1.25
N GLU A 57 -12.59 -5.00 -0.98
CA GLU A 57 -11.25 -5.17 -1.52
C GLU A 57 -10.30 -5.66 -0.44
N TRP A 58 -9.58 -6.73 -0.72
CA TRP A 58 -8.45 -7.18 0.07
C TRP A 58 -7.17 -6.79 -0.65
N SER A 59 -6.43 -5.83 -0.10
CA SER A 59 -5.28 -5.20 -0.75
C SER A 59 -4.01 -5.30 0.07
N THR A 60 -2.90 -5.57 -0.61
CA THR A 60 -1.56 -5.50 -0.01
C THR A 60 -1.05 -4.07 -0.08
N GLN A 61 -0.60 -3.56 1.06
CA GLN A 61 0.07 -2.28 1.20
C GLN A 61 1.45 -2.48 1.85
N GLY A 62 2.33 -1.48 1.81
CA GLY A 62 3.63 -1.59 2.47
C GLY A 62 4.79 -1.07 1.63
N GLY A 63 5.99 -1.51 1.97
CA GLY A 63 7.21 -1.11 1.26
C GLY A 63 8.45 -1.78 1.84
N GLU A 64 9.55 -1.67 1.14
CA GLU A 64 10.85 -2.24 1.48
C GLU A 64 11.92 -1.15 1.52
N LYS A 65 12.84 -1.26 2.44
CA LYS A 65 14.10 -0.50 2.45
C LYS A 65 15.26 -1.47 2.37
N SER A 66 16.29 -1.12 1.59
CA SER A 66 17.50 -1.91 1.45
C SER A 66 18.72 -0.99 1.43
N GLY A 67 19.81 -1.45 2.02
CA GLY A 67 21.05 -0.69 2.16
C GLY A 67 21.18 -0.03 3.52
N LEU A 68 21.91 1.10 3.58
CA LEU A 68 22.14 1.83 4.81
C LEU A 68 20.85 2.45 5.35
N GLN A 69 20.44 2.00 6.51
CA GLN A 69 19.21 2.46 7.17
C GLN A 69 19.51 3.14 8.49
N THR A 70 18.66 4.09 8.84
CA THR A 70 18.65 4.77 10.14
C THR A 70 17.84 3.95 11.14
N ILE A 71 18.42 3.64 12.26
CA ILE A 71 17.81 2.91 13.38
C ILE A 71 17.69 3.87 14.56
N PRO A 72 16.51 4.03 15.19
CA PRO A 72 16.40 4.79 16.43
C PRO A 72 17.29 4.17 17.51
N ALA A 73 18.06 5.01 18.21
CA ALA A 73 18.88 4.57 19.33
C ALA A 73 17.96 4.16 20.50
N SER A 74 17.92 2.87 20.85
CA SER A 74 17.14 2.42 21.98
C SER A 74 17.89 2.71 23.30
N PRO A 75 17.15 2.85 24.42
CA PRO A 75 17.78 3.02 25.74
C PRO A 75 18.75 1.90 26.12
N GLU A 76 18.50 0.68 25.63
CA GLU A 76 19.35 -0.49 25.87
C GLU A 76 20.72 -0.36 25.19
N LEU A 77 20.77 0.35 24.05
CA LEU A 77 22.02 0.64 23.35
C LEU A 77 22.78 1.83 23.95
N ALA A 78 22.10 2.68 24.72
CA ALA A 78 22.70 3.87 25.31
C ALA A 78 23.91 3.56 26.22
N GLN A 79 23.96 2.37 26.84
CA GLN A 79 25.08 1.91 27.65
C GLN A 79 26.41 1.76 26.88
N PHE A 80 26.32 1.59 25.54
CA PHE A 80 27.48 1.48 24.67
C PHE A 80 27.94 2.81 24.09
N PHE A 81 27.21 3.91 24.38
CA PHE A 81 27.53 5.21 23.82
C PHE A 81 28.58 5.94 24.68
N PRO A 82 29.41 6.79 24.06
CA PRO A 82 30.34 7.63 24.81
C PRO A 82 29.60 8.50 25.84
N PRO A 83 30.13 8.65 27.05
CA PRO A 83 29.51 9.50 28.08
C PRO A 83 29.26 10.92 27.58
N GLY A 84 28.03 11.42 27.78
CA GLY A 84 27.61 12.75 27.34
C GLY A 84 27.23 12.88 25.86
N SER A 85 27.25 11.79 25.10
CA SER A 85 26.77 11.82 23.71
C SER A 85 25.23 11.85 23.65
N ASN A 86 24.69 12.65 22.72
CA ASN A 86 23.24 12.70 22.43
C ASN A 86 22.97 11.98 21.11
N ILE A 87 23.21 10.66 21.07
CA ILE A 87 23.01 9.84 19.87
C ILE A 87 21.54 9.44 19.78
N GLN A 88 20.84 10.00 18.80
CA GLN A 88 19.43 9.70 18.55
C GLN A 88 19.25 8.57 17.52
N TYR A 89 20.21 8.39 16.63
CA TYR A 89 20.16 7.43 15.54
C TYR A 89 21.48 6.68 15.38
N LEU A 90 21.35 5.45 14.93
CA LEU A 90 22.44 4.59 14.49
C LEU A 90 22.21 4.20 13.03
N TYR A 91 23.21 3.64 12.38
CA TYR A 91 23.17 3.30 10.96
C TYR A 91 23.68 1.87 10.75
N ALA A 92 22.97 1.11 9.91
CA ALA A 92 23.38 -0.24 9.54
C ALA A 92 22.85 -0.61 8.15
N ASN A 93 23.55 -1.52 7.47
CA ASN A 93 23.17 -2.04 6.17
C ASN A 93 22.33 -3.32 6.34
N PHE A 94 21.05 -3.27 6.02
CA PHE A 94 20.14 -4.42 6.03
C PHE A 94 18.94 -4.17 5.12
N THR A 95 18.13 -5.19 4.88
CA THR A 95 16.84 -5.06 4.20
C THR A 95 15.72 -5.13 5.23
N SER A 96 14.77 -4.23 5.15
CA SER A 96 13.59 -4.25 6.01
C SER A 96 12.33 -4.09 5.17
N THR A 97 11.37 -5.00 5.34
CA THR A 97 10.12 -5.04 4.59
C THR A 97 8.94 -4.89 5.54
N VAL A 98 8.06 -3.94 5.26
CA VAL A 98 6.77 -3.79 5.92
C VAL A 98 5.68 -4.26 4.97
N ARG A 99 4.90 -5.27 5.37
CA ARG A 99 3.78 -5.80 4.61
C ARG A 99 2.49 -5.70 5.42
N LEU A 100 1.53 -4.99 4.85
CA LEU A 100 0.24 -4.69 5.46
C LEU A 100 -0.85 -5.31 4.60
N GLN A 101 -1.88 -5.89 5.23
CA GLN A 101 -3.08 -6.35 4.54
C GLN A 101 -4.26 -5.51 5.04
N TYR A 102 -4.96 -4.89 4.11
CA TYR A 102 -6.15 -4.10 4.38
C TYR A 102 -7.39 -4.75 3.78
N LEU A 103 -8.49 -4.65 4.51
CA LEU A 103 -9.83 -4.77 3.95
C LEU A 103 -10.31 -3.35 3.66
N MET A 104 -10.57 -3.04 2.39
CA MET A 104 -10.97 -1.71 1.94
C MET A 104 -12.40 -1.74 1.40
N LEU A 105 -13.10 -0.63 1.56
CA LEU A 105 -14.41 -0.35 0.99
C LEU A 105 -14.29 0.89 0.11
N PRO A 106 -14.03 0.73 -1.20
CA PRO A 106 -14.03 1.83 -2.15
C PRO A 106 -15.46 2.27 -2.47
N ILE A 107 -15.63 3.57 -2.78
CA ILE A 107 -16.83 4.16 -3.37
C ILE A 107 -16.37 5.05 -4.51
N LEU A 108 -16.53 4.56 -5.74
CA LEU A 108 -15.97 5.17 -6.94
C LEU A 108 -17.09 5.60 -7.88
N LEU A 109 -17.02 6.83 -8.37
CA LEU A 109 -17.84 7.29 -9.49
C LEU A 109 -17.15 6.86 -10.79
N LYS A 110 -17.84 6.05 -11.60
CA LYS A 110 -17.34 5.51 -12.85
C LYS A 110 -18.02 6.16 -14.05
N TYR A 111 -17.23 6.62 -15.00
CA TYR A 111 -17.69 7.10 -16.30
C TYR A 111 -17.22 6.17 -17.40
N THR A 112 -18.17 5.63 -18.18
CA THR A 112 -17.94 4.64 -19.23
C THR A 112 -18.27 5.22 -20.61
N MET A 113 -17.37 5.03 -21.57
CA MET A 113 -17.51 5.49 -22.96
C MET A 113 -17.40 4.30 -23.91
N LYS A 114 -18.15 4.32 -25.03
CA LYS A 114 -17.94 3.38 -26.13
C LYS A 114 -16.63 3.72 -26.84
N LEU A 115 -15.90 2.69 -27.24
CA LEU A 115 -14.66 2.86 -27.98
C LEU A 115 -14.95 2.80 -29.48
N GLY A 116 -14.91 3.95 -30.16
CA GLY A 116 -15.28 4.07 -31.54
C GLY A 116 -16.74 3.70 -31.80
N ASN A 117 -17.02 2.98 -32.89
CA ASN A 117 -18.36 2.50 -33.27
C ASN A 117 -18.73 1.15 -32.64
N SER A 118 -17.92 0.63 -31.71
CA SER A 118 -18.17 -0.68 -31.11
C SER A 118 -19.14 -0.54 -29.92
N GLU A 119 -20.19 -1.39 -29.92
CA GLU A 119 -21.06 -1.56 -28.75
C GLU A 119 -20.43 -2.45 -27.67
N ARG A 120 -19.41 -3.25 -28.04
CA ARG A 120 -18.77 -4.24 -27.15
C ARG A 120 -17.58 -3.67 -26.41
N TRP A 121 -16.74 -2.87 -27.07
CA TRP A 121 -15.56 -2.27 -26.47
C TRP A 121 -15.91 -0.95 -25.81
N LYS A 122 -15.57 -0.84 -24.54
CA LYS A 122 -15.78 0.37 -23.75
C LYS A 122 -14.52 0.72 -23.01
N PHE A 123 -14.26 2.00 -22.88
CA PHE A 123 -13.25 2.56 -21.99
C PHE A 123 -13.97 3.16 -20.78
N TYR A 124 -13.36 3.07 -19.61
CA TYR A 124 -13.89 3.76 -18.44
C TYR A 124 -12.78 4.41 -17.63
N VAL A 125 -13.17 5.42 -16.87
CA VAL A 125 -12.40 6.03 -15.81
C VAL A 125 -13.27 6.05 -14.56
N ASP A 126 -12.69 5.74 -13.44
CA ASP A 126 -13.35 5.90 -12.16
C ASP A 126 -12.43 6.57 -11.14
N GLY A 127 -13.07 7.11 -10.10
CA GLY A 127 -12.36 7.74 -9.01
C GLY A 127 -13.29 8.04 -7.85
N GLY A 128 -12.71 8.03 -6.66
CA GLY A 128 -13.47 8.28 -5.45
C GLY A 128 -12.65 8.09 -4.19
N VAL A 129 -13.32 7.70 -3.13
CA VAL A 129 -12.74 7.53 -1.80
C VAL A 129 -12.78 6.07 -1.37
N PHE A 130 -11.93 5.71 -0.44
CA PHE A 130 -12.02 4.43 0.26
C PHE A 130 -11.87 4.59 1.76
N GLY A 131 -12.52 3.71 2.51
CA GLY A 131 -12.24 3.43 3.91
C GLY A 131 -11.56 2.08 4.04
N GLY A 132 -10.57 1.93 4.93
CA GLY A 132 -9.80 0.70 5.07
C GLY A 132 -9.60 0.29 6.52
N LEU A 133 -9.60 -1.02 6.76
CA LEU A 133 -9.30 -1.64 8.05
C LEU A 133 -8.07 -2.53 7.93
N LEU A 134 -7.05 -2.27 8.74
CA LEU A 134 -5.82 -3.06 8.82
C LEU A 134 -6.10 -4.44 9.41
N LEU A 135 -5.95 -5.49 8.62
CA LEU A 135 -6.13 -6.88 9.05
C LEU A 135 -4.85 -7.45 9.67
N THR A 136 -3.74 -7.33 8.96
CA THR A 136 -2.42 -7.80 9.42
C THR A 136 -1.32 -6.79 9.10
N ALA A 137 -0.30 -6.76 9.93
CA ALA A 137 0.88 -5.95 9.71
C ALA A 137 2.13 -6.69 10.18
N LYS A 138 3.01 -7.00 9.25
CA LYS A 138 4.27 -7.70 9.52
C LYS A 138 5.44 -6.84 9.09
N ALA A 139 6.43 -6.74 9.96
CA ALA A 139 7.75 -6.22 9.61
C ALA A 139 8.75 -7.36 9.64
N SER A 140 9.59 -7.46 8.62
CA SER A 140 10.73 -8.35 8.58
C SER A 140 11.99 -7.56 8.33
N ALA A 141 13.08 -8.00 8.92
CA ALA A 141 14.42 -7.51 8.64
C ALA A 141 15.30 -8.70 8.29
N ASP A 142 16.25 -8.49 7.40
CA ASP A 142 17.18 -9.51 6.90
C ASP A 142 18.54 -8.87 6.62
N GLY A 143 19.60 -9.57 6.98
CA GLY A 143 20.96 -9.17 6.73
C GLY A 143 21.84 -9.11 7.97
N SER A 144 23.14 -8.93 7.73
CA SER A 144 24.14 -8.78 8.79
C SER A 144 25.07 -7.63 8.45
N SER A 145 25.25 -6.71 9.39
CA SER A 145 26.08 -5.53 9.22
C SER A 145 26.67 -5.04 10.54
N LYS A 146 27.78 -4.33 10.46
CA LYS A 146 28.19 -3.50 11.60
C LYS A 146 27.18 -2.36 11.78
N VAL A 147 27.01 -1.94 13.01
CA VAL A 147 26.22 -0.77 13.38
C VAL A 147 27.18 0.41 13.58
N TYR A 148 26.83 1.56 13.05
CA TYR A 148 27.67 2.74 13.02
C TYR A 148 27.01 3.93 13.72
N TYR A 149 27.82 4.83 14.28
CA TYR A 149 27.34 6.08 14.86
C TYR A 149 26.96 7.12 13.79
N GLU A 150 27.46 6.96 12.57
CA GLU A 150 27.30 7.93 11.49
C GLU A 150 27.09 7.28 10.12
N LYS A 151 26.51 8.03 9.18
CA LYS A 151 26.22 7.58 7.81
C LYS A 151 27.48 7.29 6.99
N SER A 152 28.62 7.85 7.35
CA SER A 152 29.92 7.63 6.68
C SER A 152 30.49 6.23 6.94
N GLU A 153 29.91 5.46 7.85
CA GLU A 153 30.32 4.09 8.21
C GLU A 153 31.80 3.99 8.69
N THR A 154 32.34 5.09 9.23
CA THR A 154 33.74 5.12 9.67
C THR A 154 33.92 4.68 11.12
N GLN A 155 32.90 4.91 11.98
CA GLN A 155 32.97 4.61 13.41
C GLN A 155 31.92 3.54 13.81
N PRO A 156 32.29 2.26 13.85
CA PRO A 156 31.38 1.21 14.28
C PRO A 156 31.16 1.26 15.81
N VAL A 157 29.93 0.97 16.24
CA VAL A 157 29.54 0.82 17.66
C VAL A 157 30.25 -0.37 18.29
N ALA A 158 30.41 -1.46 17.50
CA ALA A 158 31.14 -2.66 17.90
C ALA A 158 31.97 -3.19 16.71
N PRO A 159 33.08 -3.89 16.98
CA PRO A 159 33.97 -4.37 15.91
C PRO A 159 33.38 -5.52 15.07
N TYR A 160 32.35 -6.19 15.56
CA TYR A 160 31.69 -7.33 14.92
C TYR A 160 30.32 -6.95 14.34
N PRO A 161 29.85 -7.66 13.29
CA PRO A 161 28.53 -7.44 12.73
C PRO A 161 27.42 -7.96 13.65
N VAL A 162 26.25 -7.34 13.53
CA VAL A 162 25.00 -7.75 14.16
C VAL A 162 24.08 -8.32 13.10
N THR A 163 23.40 -9.41 13.40
CA THR A 163 22.38 -10.00 12.52
C THR A 163 21.03 -9.36 12.80
N PHE A 164 20.36 -8.95 11.73
CA PHE A 164 19.05 -8.28 11.79
C PHE A 164 17.88 -9.23 11.48
N ASP A 165 18.14 -10.51 11.20
CA ASP A 165 17.12 -11.47 10.80
C ASP A 165 16.01 -11.58 11.85
N SER A 166 14.89 -10.98 11.53
CA SER A 166 13.74 -10.94 12.43
C SER A 166 12.44 -10.80 11.64
N THR A 167 11.36 -11.32 12.22
CA THR A 167 10.00 -11.09 11.73
C THR A 167 9.08 -10.88 12.92
N GLY A 168 8.30 -9.81 12.88
CA GLY A 168 7.40 -9.45 13.98
C GLY A 168 6.07 -8.91 13.50
N ASP A 169 5.05 -9.10 14.34
CA ASP A 169 3.75 -8.41 14.17
C ASP A 169 3.86 -7.01 14.76
N ILE A 170 3.59 -6.03 13.91
CA ILE A 170 3.62 -4.60 14.28
C ILE A 170 2.25 -3.95 14.31
N LYS A 171 1.15 -4.71 14.16
CA LYS A 171 -0.22 -4.19 14.04
C LYS A 171 -0.63 -3.28 15.20
N ASN A 172 -0.19 -3.58 16.41
CA ASN A 172 -0.51 -2.78 17.59
C ASN A 172 0.21 -1.42 17.62
N GLN A 173 1.28 -1.26 16.87
CA GLN A 173 2.05 -0.02 16.73
C GLN A 173 1.46 0.92 15.66
N LEU A 174 0.51 0.43 14.85
CA LEU A 174 -0.08 1.13 13.72
C LEU A 174 -1.53 1.53 13.99
N HIS A 175 -1.99 2.60 13.30
CA HIS A 175 -3.40 2.92 13.20
C HIS A 175 -4.11 1.83 12.41
N LYS A 176 -5.26 1.39 12.92
CA LYS A 176 -6.03 0.30 12.30
C LYS A 176 -6.91 0.77 11.16
N GLY A 177 -7.37 2.02 11.21
CA GLY A 177 -8.17 2.65 10.16
C GLY A 177 -7.29 3.34 9.13
N ASN A 178 -7.71 3.30 7.88
CA ASN A 178 -7.17 4.12 6.81
C ASN A 178 -8.33 4.75 6.03
N PHE A 179 -8.09 5.91 5.44
CA PHE A 179 -9.02 6.61 4.56
C PHE A 179 -8.19 7.28 3.47
N GLY A 180 -8.70 7.29 2.24
CA GLY A 180 -7.95 7.84 1.13
C GLY A 180 -8.75 7.97 -0.15
N VAL A 181 -8.03 8.13 -1.25
CA VAL A 181 -8.58 8.23 -2.60
C VAL A 181 -8.04 7.09 -3.46
N GLU A 182 -8.87 6.68 -4.42
CA GLU A 182 -8.52 5.70 -5.44
C GLU A 182 -9.03 6.19 -6.80
N GLY A 183 -8.30 5.86 -7.87
CA GLY A 183 -8.71 6.14 -9.24
C GLY A 183 -8.12 5.15 -10.22
N ASN A 184 -8.93 4.75 -11.21
CA ASN A 184 -8.57 3.72 -12.17
C ASN A 184 -8.98 4.11 -13.60
N LEU A 185 -8.30 3.51 -14.57
CA LEU A 185 -8.60 3.53 -15.99
C LEU A 185 -8.75 2.09 -16.46
N GLY A 186 -9.77 1.77 -17.26
CA GLY A 186 -9.98 0.40 -17.71
C GLY A 186 -10.55 0.27 -19.11
N LEU A 187 -10.30 -0.90 -19.67
CA LEU A 187 -10.91 -1.38 -20.91
C LEU A 187 -11.83 -2.54 -20.60
N LEU A 188 -13.05 -2.46 -21.07
CA LEU A 188 -14.11 -3.44 -20.85
C LEU A 188 -14.59 -3.98 -22.20
N TYR A 189 -14.75 -5.31 -22.25
CA TYR A 189 -15.34 -6.02 -23.40
C TYR A 189 -16.64 -6.70 -22.98
N GLN A 190 -17.75 -6.31 -23.60
CA GLN A 190 -19.09 -6.81 -23.31
C GLN A 190 -19.41 -8.05 -24.10
N ILE A 191 -19.76 -9.14 -23.42
CA ILE A 191 -20.20 -10.41 -24.00
C ILE A 191 -21.59 -10.72 -23.42
N ASN A 192 -22.64 -10.30 -24.10
CA ASN A 192 -24.02 -10.46 -23.64
C ASN A 192 -24.24 -9.90 -22.21
N SER A 193 -24.53 -10.77 -21.25
CA SER A 193 -24.74 -10.40 -19.85
C SER A 193 -23.46 -10.34 -19.03
N ILE A 194 -22.30 -10.64 -19.62
CA ILE A 194 -21.01 -10.68 -18.95
C ILE A 194 -20.12 -9.58 -19.55
N ALA A 195 -19.37 -8.90 -18.72
CA ALA A 195 -18.29 -8.03 -19.16
C ALA A 195 -16.96 -8.47 -18.57
N VAL A 196 -15.93 -8.58 -19.39
CA VAL A 196 -14.55 -8.82 -18.97
C VAL A 196 -13.79 -7.51 -19.08
N PHE A 197 -12.95 -7.21 -18.14
CA PHE A 197 -12.20 -5.95 -18.17
C PHE A 197 -10.79 -6.11 -17.61
N ILE A 198 -9.94 -5.17 -18.01
CA ILE A 198 -8.63 -4.93 -17.40
C ILE A 198 -8.58 -3.49 -16.91
N GLU A 199 -7.95 -3.24 -15.79
CA GLU A 199 -7.79 -1.89 -15.26
C GLU A 199 -6.40 -1.67 -14.68
N GLY A 200 -5.98 -0.42 -14.69
CA GLY A 200 -4.80 0.06 -14.00
C GLY A 200 -5.12 1.37 -13.29
N GLY A 201 -4.60 1.53 -12.10
CA GLY A 201 -4.89 2.70 -11.31
C GLY A 201 -3.98 2.85 -10.11
N GLY A 202 -4.46 3.58 -9.12
CA GLY A 202 -3.71 3.74 -7.87
C GLY A 202 -4.56 4.26 -6.74
N SER A 203 -4.04 4.05 -5.54
CA SER A 203 -4.65 4.51 -4.29
C SER A 203 -3.64 5.29 -3.45
N TYR A 204 -4.15 6.21 -2.62
CA TYR A 204 -3.35 6.95 -1.64
C TYR A 204 -4.14 7.14 -0.36
N GLY A 205 -3.57 6.68 0.77
CA GLY A 205 -4.15 6.83 2.11
C GLY A 205 -3.65 8.08 2.80
N PHE A 206 -4.53 8.77 3.51
CA PHE A 206 -4.23 10.03 4.20
C PHE A 206 -3.87 9.85 5.68
N ILE A 207 -4.14 8.67 6.23
CA ILE A 207 -3.90 8.40 7.65
C ILE A 207 -2.45 7.99 7.87
N ASP A 208 -1.81 8.60 8.87
CA ASP A 208 -0.50 8.18 9.32
C ASP A 208 -0.53 6.74 9.79
N LEU A 209 0.42 5.93 9.31
CA LEU A 209 0.49 4.52 9.72
C LEU A 209 0.91 4.39 11.19
N GLN A 210 1.94 5.12 11.60
CA GLN A 210 2.55 5.00 12.92
C GLN A 210 1.73 5.74 13.99
N LYS A 211 1.49 5.09 15.12
CA LYS A 211 0.91 5.75 16.30
C LYS A 211 1.92 6.63 17.04
N ASN A 212 3.20 6.29 16.94
CA ASN A 212 4.28 7.03 17.57
C ASN A 212 5.08 7.79 16.51
N SER A 213 5.08 9.11 16.57
CA SER A 213 5.79 9.99 15.65
C SER A 213 7.33 9.84 15.68
N GLN A 214 7.91 9.27 16.75
CA GLN A 214 9.34 8.95 16.81
C GLN A 214 9.76 7.96 15.71
N ASN A 215 8.84 7.09 15.25
CA ASN A 215 9.06 6.17 14.14
C ASN A 215 8.87 6.82 12.75
N GLY A 216 8.70 8.14 12.73
CA GLY A 216 8.40 8.90 11.53
C GLY A 216 6.92 8.81 11.12
N ILE A 217 6.60 9.41 9.99
CA ILE A 217 5.24 9.48 9.44
C ILE A 217 5.25 8.86 8.05
N ASN A 218 4.43 7.84 7.84
CA ASN A 218 4.25 7.22 6.53
C ASN A 218 2.77 7.07 6.18
N HIS A 219 2.47 7.25 4.91
CA HIS A 219 1.17 7.00 4.28
C HIS A 219 1.26 5.83 3.32
N THR A 220 0.16 5.13 3.15
CA THR A 220 0.06 4.09 2.12
C THR A 220 -0.13 4.72 0.75
N GLY A 221 0.45 4.10 -0.28
CA GLY A 221 0.18 4.39 -1.68
C GLY A 221 0.43 3.14 -2.50
N ALA A 222 -0.32 2.92 -3.57
CA ALA A 222 -0.12 1.77 -4.44
C ALA A 222 -0.45 2.11 -5.89
N LEU A 223 0.30 1.53 -6.83
CA LEU A 223 -0.16 1.30 -8.19
C LEU A 223 -0.84 -0.06 -8.23
N ILE A 224 -1.95 -0.17 -8.97
CA ILE A 224 -2.78 -1.36 -8.96
C ILE A 224 -3.08 -1.76 -10.41
N PHE A 225 -2.98 -3.06 -10.69
CA PHE A 225 -3.33 -3.65 -12.00
C PHE A 225 -4.23 -4.85 -11.76
N ARG A 226 -5.43 -4.84 -12.37
CA ARG A 226 -6.45 -5.87 -12.16
C ARG A 226 -7.03 -6.35 -13.48
N ILE A 227 -7.49 -7.60 -13.48
CA ILE A 227 -8.42 -8.16 -14.46
C ILE A 227 -9.69 -8.56 -13.73
N GLY A 228 -10.85 -8.41 -14.36
CA GLY A 228 -12.11 -8.72 -13.71
C GLY A 228 -13.21 -9.13 -14.65
N ILE A 229 -14.30 -9.56 -14.03
CA ILE A 229 -15.52 -9.97 -14.71
C ILE A 229 -16.74 -9.40 -13.97
N LEU A 230 -17.69 -8.85 -14.71
CA LEU A 230 -18.97 -8.37 -14.20
C LEU A 230 -20.13 -9.15 -14.82
N PHE A 231 -21.13 -9.42 -14.02
CA PHE A 231 -22.35 -10.12 -14.40
C PHE A 231 -23.55 -9.20 -14.19
N LYS A 232 -24.39 -9.02 -15.18
CA LYS A 232 -25.67 -8.32 -15.06
C LYS A 232 -26.63 -9.20 -14.26
N ILE A 233 -27.22 -8.63 -13.20
CA ILE A 233 -28.23 -9.31 -12.40
C ILE A 233 -29.61 -8.98 -12.96
N HIS A 234 -30.41 -10.00 -13.22
CA HIS A 234 -31.77 -9.88 -13.78
C HIS A 234 -32.79 -9.63 -12.67
#